data_c232cfb0b2a2137181285bbd5f781006
#
_entry.id   c232cfb0b2a2137181285bbd5f781006
#
_cell.length_a   1.000
_cell.length_b   1.000
_cell.length_c   1.000
_cell.angle_alpha   90.00
_cell.angle_beta   90.00
_cell.angle_gamma   90.00
#
_symmetry.space_group_name_H-M   'P 1'
#
loop_
_entity.id
_entity.type
_entity.pdbx_description
1 polymer ?
#
loop_
_entity_poly.entity_id
_entity_poly.type
_entity_poly.pdbx_seq_one_letter_code
_entity_poly.pdbx_strand_id
1 'polypeptide(L)'
;MNLYSKLAARAANQNPVTVGMIGGGKFGSMFLAQARLTTGLQIAAVIDLAPERARANLAATGWAAEQYAATSISDAFKTGGTYVGDDAATMIASGGIDIVVDATGDPPAGIRHALLCCEHGKNVVMVNVEADALAGPLLARRAEEAGIIYSLAYGDQPALICEQVDWARAIGFKVVSAGKGTRDLPKIHQSTPDNVFDNYFVDAEVAKRGNMNPKMSTSFIDGTKSAIEMTAVCNATGLTPQANGLSFPPVSCYELADVLKPSSAGGSLDHAGTTEVISCLHRDGTDVEHHLQMGVYVVVEADNDYVSHCFEEYNLLHDKSAKYSAMYKPTHLIGLELGISVASIALRGEATGTPNGFRSDVVAT
;
A
#
# COMPACT_ATOMS: atom_id res chain seq x y z
N MET A 1 10.06 14.54 -9.09
CA MET A 1 8.77 14.83 -8.40
C MET A 1 8.90 16.18 -7.69
N ASN A 2 7.81 16.96 -7.63
CA ASN A 2 7.83 18.31 -7.02
C ASN A 2 6.80 18.41 -5.87
N LEU A 3 6.46 17.28 -5.22
CA LEU A 3 5.42 17.27 -4.17
C LEU A 3 5.79 18.14 -2.99
N TYR A 4 7.05 18.05 -2.49
CA TYR A 4 7.51 18.85 -1.37
C TYR A 4 7.39 20.36 -1.64
N SER A 5 7.90 20.84 -2.77
CA SER A 5 7.84 22.28 -3.10
C SER A 5 6.40 22.78 -3.29
N LYS A 6 5.51 21.95 -3.84
CA LYS A 6 4.09 22.29 -3.97
C LYS A 6 3.38 22.32 -2.61
N LEU A 7 3.68 21.38 -1.70
CA LEU A 7 3.15 21.41 -0.31
C LEU A 7 3.67 22.66 0.43
N ALA A 8 4.96 22.99 0.30
CA ALA A 8 5.51 24.19 0.91
C ALA A 8 4.83 25.47 0.39
N ALA A 9 4.51 25.54 -0.91
CA ALA A 9 3.76 26.65 -1.49
C ALA A 9 2.32 26.74 -0.92
N ARG A 10 1.65 25.59 -0.71
CA ARG A 10 0.33 25.54 -0.04
C ARG A 10 0.42 26.11 1.38
N ALA A 11 1.45 25.72 2.15
CA ALA A 11 1.68 26.26 3.48
C ALA A 11 1.93 27.77 3.47
N ALA A 12 2.80 28.26 2.58
CA ALA A 12 3.10 29.68 2.46
C ALA A 12 1.86 30.53 2.12
N ASN A 13 0.93 29.96 1.36
CA ASN A 13 -0.34 30.59 1.02
C ASN A 13 -1.46 30.37 2.07
N GLN A 14 -1.13 29.80 3.23
CA GLN A 14 -2.08 29.48 4.29
C GLN A 14 -3.28 28.62 3.81
N ASN A 15 -3.04 27.74 2.85
CA ASN A 15 -4.04 26.86 2.25
C ASN A 15 -3.49 25.41 2.23
N PRO A 16 -3.27 24.80 3.41
CA PRO A 16 -2.78 23.43 3.49
C PRO A 16 -3.75 22.44 2.85
N VAL A 17 -3.26 21.27 2.46
CA VAL A 17 -4.11 20.14 2.10
C VAL A 17 -4.75 19.60 3.36
N THR A 18 -6.06 19.51 3.38
CA THR A 18 -6.84 19.09 4.55
C THR A 18 -7.28 17.65 4.47
N VAL A 19 -6.98 16.89 5.51
CA VAL A 19 -7.24 15.44 5.58
C VAL A 19 -8.18 15.12 6.73
N GLY A 20 -9.23 14.34 6.42
CA GLY A 20 -10.02 13.61 7.39
C GLY A 20 -9.58 12.15 7.43
N MET A 21 -9.18 11.66 8.58
CA MET A 21 -8.72 10.29 8.75
C MET A 21 -9.73 9.44 9.50
N ILE A 22 -10.04 8.24 9.01
CA ILE A 22 -10.89 7.25 9.64
C ILE A 22 -10.03 6.03 10.00
N GLY A 23 -9.96 5.74 11.31
CA GLY A 23 -9.13 4.68 11.87
C GLY A 23 -7.82 5.21 12.45
N GLY A 24 -7.81 5.46 13.76
CA GLY A 24 -6.61 5.86 14.55
C GLY A 24 -5.80 4.67 15.08
N GLY A 25 -5.91 3.49 14.47
CA GLY A 25 -5.18 2.27 14.84
C GLY A 25 -3.68 2.30 14.47
N LYS A 26 -3.06 1.12 14.33
CA LYS A 26 -1.61 1.00 14.09
C LYS A 26 -1.16 1.74 12.82
N PHE A 27 -1.80 1.47 11.67
CA PHE A 27 -1.45 2.14 10.41
C PHE A 27 -1.70 3.66 10.51
N GLY A 28 -2.87 4.05 11.03
CA GLY A 28 -3.21 5.45 11.24
C GLY A 28 -2.17 6.18 12.08
N SER A 29 -1.71 5.57 13.17
CA SER A 29 -0.67 6.15 14.03
C SER A 29 0.65 6.37 13.30
N MET A 30 1.05 5.44 12.41
CA MET A 30 2.27 5.62 11.59
C MET A 30 2.14 6.81 10.65
N PHE A 31 1.02 6.96 9.96
CA PHE A 31 0.77 8.14 9.12
C PHE A 31 0.76 9.43 9.94
N LEU A 32 0.01 9.45 11.05
CA LEU A 32 -0.11 10.63 11.92
C LEU A 32 1.24 11.08 12.50
N ALA A 33 2.15 10.14 12.79
CA ALA A 33 3.50 10.47 13.25
C ALA A 33 4.29 11.32 12.26
N GLN A 34 4.09 11.11 10.95
CA GLN A 34 4.73 11.90 9.89
C GLN A 34 3.90 13.09 9.44
N ALA A 35 2.57 12.98 9.43
CA ALA A 35 1.67 14.02 8.97
C ALA A 35 1.88 15.36 9.72
N ARG A 36 2.11 15.30 11.04
CA ARG A 36 2.39 16.48 11.87
C ARG A 36 3.68 17.22 11.48
N LEU A 37 4.60 16.54 10.79
CA LEU A 37 5.89 17.08 10.33
C LEU A 37 5.83 17.49 8.86
N THR A 38 4.76 17.16 8.16
CA THR A 38 4.62 17.40 6.72
C THR A 38 4.09 18.80 6.49
N THR A 39 5.00 19.70 6.08
CA THR A 39 4.66 21.09 5.73
C THR A 39 3.54 21.11 4.67
N GLY A 40 2.52 21.93 4.87
CA GLY A 40 1.41 22.09 3.93
C GLY A 40 0.34 21.00 3.99
N LEU A 41 0.38 20.15 5.02
CA LEU A 41 -0.64 19.16 5.35
C LEU A 41 -1.31 19.54 6.68
N GLN A 42 -2.64 19.44 6.76
CA GLN A 42 -3.41 19.56 7.99
C GLN A 42 -4.28 18.33 8.18
N ILE A 43 -4.15 17.66 9.30
CA ILE A 43 -5.12 16.64 9.74
C ILE A 43 -6.26 17.38 10.45
N ALA A 44 -7.37 17.59 9.74
CA ALA A 44 -8.51 18.32 10.31
C ALA A 44 -9.36 17.46 11.26
N ALA A 45 -9.42 16.15 11.00
CA ALA A 45 -10.13 15.21 11.86
C ALA A 45 -9.49 13.84 11.90
N VAL A 46 -9.56 13.19 13.06
CA VAL A 46 -9.28 11.75 13.26
C VAL A 46 -10.55 11.13 13.84
N ILE A 47 -11.11 10.19 13.12
CA ILE A 47 -12.33 9.48 13.50
C ILE A 47 -11.99 8.04 13.84
N ASP A 48 -12.39 7.58 15.03
CA ASP A 48 -12.19 6.19 15.48
C ASP A 48 -13.36 5.78 16.35
N LEU A 49 -13.78 4.52 16.28
CA LEU A 49 -14.83 3.97 17.16
C LEU A 49 -14.50 4.09 18.66
N ALA A 50 -13.22 4.30 18.99
CA ALA A 50 -12.73 4.56 20.34
C ALA A 50 -11.90 5.86 20.35
N PRO A 51 -12.51 7.06 20.39
CA PRO A 51 -11.84 8.36 20.32
C PRO A 51 -10.73 8.53 21.36
N GLU A 52 -10.90 8.01 22.57
CA GLU A 52 -9.87 8.07 23.62
C GLU A 52 -8.62 7.26 23.25
N ARG A 53 -8.78 6.12 22.57
CA ARG A 53 -7.65 5.37 22.02
C ARG A 53 -6.94 6.17 20.92
N ALA A 54 -7.68 6.84 20.04
CA ALA A 54 -7.10 7.71 19.03
C ALA A 54 -6.31 8.87 19.65
N ARG A 55 -6.82 9.50 20.70
CA ARG A 55 -6.10 10.55 21.47
C ARG A 55 -4.81 10.01 22.10
N ALA A 56 -4.86 8.83 22.72
CA ALA A 56 -3.67 8.19 23.28
C ALA A 56 -2.62 7.89 22.19
N ASN A 57 -3.05 7.43 21.03
CA ASN A 57 -2.16 7.17 19.89
C ASN A 57 -1.55 8.45 19.31
N LEU A 58 -2.31 9.56 19.22
CA LEU A 58 -1.78 10.88 18.85
C LEU A 58 -0.68 11.30 19.82
N ALA A 59 -0.93 11.24 21.13
CA ALA A 59 0.07 11.55 22.15
C ALA A 59 1.32 10.66 22.02
N ALA A 60 1.14 9.35 21.82
CA ALA A 60 2.24 8.40 21.65
C ALA A 60 3.07 8.64 20.36
N THR A 61 2.49 9.27 19.36
CA THR A 61 3.17 9.65 18.10
C THR A 61 3.74 11.07 18.10
N GLY A 62 3.75 11.71 19.27
CA GLY A 62 4.44 13.00 19.50
C GLY A 62 3.61 14.23 19.17
N TRP A 63 2.29 14.11 19.10
CA TRP A 63 1.40 15.27 19.03
C TRP A 63 1.27 15.91 20.42
N ALA A 64 1.39 17.24 20.48
CA ALA A 64 1.05 17.98 21.70
C ALA A 64 -0.48 18.01 21.90
N ALA A 65 -0.93 18.05 23.15
CA ALA A 65 -2.36 17.97 23.47
C ALA A 65 -3.18 19.09 22.81
N GLU A 66 -2.58 20.27 22.65
CA GLU A 66 -3.19 21.44 22.03
C GLU A 66 -3.46 21.24 20.53
N GLN A 67 -2.67 20.39 19.87
CA GLN A 67 -2.81 20.13 18.43
C GLN A 67 -4.06 19.32 18.10
N TYR A 68 -4.61 18.54 19.05
CA TYR A 68 -5.84 17.76 18.88
C TYR A 68 -6.92 18.09 19.92
N ALA A 69 -6.93 19.36 20.35
CA ALA A 69 -7.90 19.89 21.30
C ALA A 69 -9.16 20.50 20.64
N ALA A 70 -9.26 20.49 19.31
CA ALA A 70 -10.41 21.04 18.60
C ALA A 70 -11.71 20.35 19.07
N THR A 71 -12.74 21.15 19.35
CA THR A 71 -14.04 20.69 19.85
C THR A 71 -15.01 20.27 18.76
N SER A 72 -14.70 20.63 17.50
CA SER A 72 -15.46 20.27 16.31
C SER A 72 -14.56 20.38 15.08
N ILE A 73 -15.02 19.84 13.95
CA ILE A 73 -14.33 19.98 12.65
C ILE A 73 -14.24 21.45 12.24
N SER A 74 -15.30 22.22 12.48
CA SER A 74 -15.30 23.67 12.22
C SER A 74 -14.28 24.42 13.09
N ASP A 75 -14.10 23.99 14.33
CA ASP A 75 -13.08 24.54 15.23
C ASP A 75 -11.67 24.16 14.76
N ALA A 76 -11.47 22.92 14.30
CA ALA A 76 -10.19 22.47 13.71
C ALA A 76 -9.76 23.34 12.53
N PHE A 77 -10.67 23.72 11.64
CA PHE A 77 -10.36 24.63 10.52
C PHE A 77 -9.97 26.03 10.97
N LYS A 78 -10.60 26.55 12.05
CA LYS A 78 -10.32 27.90 12.58
C LYS A 78 -8.98 27.97 13.30
N THR A 79 -8.64 26.91 14.01
CA THR A 79 -7.46 26.86 14.89
C THR A 79 -6.23 26.26 14.21
N GLY A 80 -6.39 25.54 13.10
CA GLY A 80 -5.37 24.71 12.48
C GLY A 80 -5.12 23.41 13.24
N GLY A 81 -5.96 23.09 14.22
CA GLY A 81 -5.87 21.89 15.06
C GLY A 81 -6.56 20.67 14.42
N THR A 82 -6.72 19.63 15.22
CA THR A 82 -7.35 18.35 14.83
C THR A 82 -8.53 18.04 15.76
N TYR A 83 -9.68 17.74 15.18
CA TYR A 83 -10.82 17.18 15.90
C TYR A 83 -10.68 15.66 16.03
N VAL A 84 -11.00 15.11 17.20
CA VAL A 84 -11.03 13.66 17.41
C VAL A 84 -12.45 13.25 17.83
N GLY A 85 -13.06 12.37 17.03
CA GLY A 85 -14.44 11.91 17.23
C GLY A 85 -14.70 10.51 16.70
N ASP A 86 -15.96 10.12 16.59
CA ASP A 86 -16.43 8.77 16.21
C ASP A 86 -17.40 8.73 15.02
N ASP A 87 -17.80 9.87 14.50
CA ASP A 87 -18.78 9.97 13.41
C ASP A 87 -18.09 10.24 12.05
N ALA A 88 -17.83 9.16 11.32
CA ALA A 88 -17.22 9.22 9.99
C ALA A 88 -18.14 9.87 8.95
N ALA A 89 -19.45 9.64 9.04
CA ALA A 89 -20.39 10.20 8.07
C ALA A 89 -20.47 11.73 8.18
N THR A 90 -20.57 12.27 9.38
CA THR A 90 -20.52 13.71 9.63
C THR A 90 -19.18 14.31 9.18
N MET A 91 -18.06 13.63 9.40
CA MET A 91 -16.75 14.10 8.94
C MET A 91 -16.68 14.14 7.41
N ILE A 92 -17.10 13.08 6.71
CA ILE A 92 -17.10 13.03 5.24
C ILE A 92 -18.00 14.11 4.65
N ALA A 93 -19.18 14.33 5.23
CA ALA A 93 -20.11 15.36 4.80
C ALA A 93 -19.63 16.80 5.07
N SER A 94 -18.63 16.99 5.94
CA SER A 94 -18.14 18.31 6.32
C SER A 94 -17.46 19.02 5.15
N GLY A 95 -17.74 20.33 5.00
CA GLY A 95 -16.99 21.20 4.10
C GLY A 95 -15.54 21.33 4.53
N GLY A 96 -14.62 21.61 3.58
CA GLY A 96 -13.22 21.92 3.87
C GLY A 96 -12.29 20.70 4.01
N ILE A 97 -12.78 19.46 4.01
CA ILE A 97 -11.95 18.25 3.87
C ILE A 97 -11.67 18.03 2.38
N ASP A 98 -10.40 18.00 2.00
CA ASP A 98 -9.97 17.73 0.62
C ASP A 98 -9.89 16.23 0.33
N ILE A 99 -9.40 15.47 1.32
CA ILE A 99 -9.12 14.05 1.16
C ILE A 99 -9.54 13.29 2.42
N VAL A 100 -10.22 12.18 2.22
CA VAL A 100 -10.52 11.18 3.27
C VAL A 100 -9.54 10.02 3.15
N VAL A 101 -8.96 9.62 4.28
CA VAL A 101 -8.13 8.42 4.39
C VAL A 101 -8.90 7.37 5.17
N ASP A 102 -9.18 6.21 4.57
CA ASP A 102 -9.78 5.07 5.28
C ASP A 102 -8.71 4.06 5.67
N ALA A 103 -8.48 3.93 6.97
CA ALA A 103 -7.55 2.98 7.58
C ALA A 103 -8.24 2.10 8.63
N THR A 104 -9.51 1.75 8.40
CA THR A 104 -10.33 0.99 9.36
C THR A 104 -9.97 -0.49 9.43
N GLY A 105 -9.53 -1.11 8.32
CA GLY A 105 -9.31 -2.55 8.23
C GLY A 105 -10.60 -3.40 8.30
N ASP A 106 -11.77 -2.75 8.15
CA ASP A 106 -13.08 -3.40 8.08
C ASP A 106 -13.66 -3.18 6.67
N PRO A 107 -13.75 -4.24 5.83
CA PRO A 107 -14.17 -4.08 4.44
C PRO A 107 -15.54 -3.43 4.26
N PRO A 108 -16.61 -3.84 4.99
CA PRO A 108 -17.90 -3.18 4.91
C PRO A 108 -17.87 -1.70 5.27
N ALA A 109 -17.06 -1.31 6.26
CA ALA A 109 -16.91 0.09 6.63
C ALA A 109 -16.21 0.89 5.53
N GLY A 110 -15.08 0.39 5.00
CA GLY A 110 -14.34 1.03 3.92
C GLY A 110 -15.19 1.24 2.67
N ILE A 111 -15.98 0.24 2.28
CA ILE A 111 -16.92 0.35 1.16
C ILE A 111 -17.96 1.47 1.42
N ARG A 112 -18.58 1.51 2.60
CA ARG A 112 -19.53 2.57 2.97
C ARG A 112 -18.89 3.95 2.95
N HIS A 113 -17.68 4.08 3.48
CA HIS A 113 -16.97 5.36 3.51
C HIS A 113 -16.63 5.85 2.09
N ALA A 114 -16.17 4.95 1.20
CA ALA A 114 -15.91 5.30 -0.19
C ALA A 114 -17.18 5.76 -0.92
N LEU A 115 -18.33 5.09 -0.70
CA LEU A 115 -19.60 5.50 -1.29
C LEU A 115 -20.06 6.87 -0.75
N LEU A 116 -19.92 7.11 0.55
CA LEU A 116 -20.19 8.44 1.14
C LEU A 116 -19.25 9.51 0.57
N CYS A 117 -17.99 9.19 0.31
CA CYS A 117 -17.06 10.10 -0.35
C CYS A 117 -17.55 10.47 -1.76
N CYS A 118 -18.08 9.50 -2.51
CA CYS A 118 -18.72 9.78 -3.81
C CYS A 118 -19.92 10.74 -3.68
N GLU A 119 -20.78 10.52 -2.69
CA GLU A 119 -21.96 11.34 -2.44
C GLU A 119 -21.62 12.80 -2.05
N HIS A 120 -20.50 12.98 -1.35
CA HIS A 120 -20.07 14.27 -0.82
C HIS A 120 -18.90 14.92 -1.59
N GLY A 121 -18.49 14.36 -2.73
CA GLY A 121 -17.42 14.92 -3.57
C GLY A 121 -16.05 14.94 -2.89
N LYS A 122 -15.73 13.93 -2.10
CA LYS A 122 -14.44 13.81 -1.37
C LYS A 122 -13.52 12.80 -2.05
N ASN A 123 -12.28 13.19 -2.32
CA ASN A 123 -11.27 12.23 -2.73
C ASN A 123 -10.98 11.23 -1.60
N VAL A 124 -10.66 9.98 -1.95
CA VAL A 124 -10.41 8.93 -0.95
C VAL A 124 -9.09 8.20 -1.20
N VAL A 125 -8.32 8.01 -0.14
CA VAL A 125 -7.18 7.09 -0.09
C VAL A 125 -7.61 5.88 0.72
N MET A 126 -7.68 4.73 0.06
CA MET A 126 -8.10 3.46 0.65
C MET A 126 -6.88 2.68 1.15
N VAL A 127 -6.63 2.77 2.46
CA VAL A 127 -5.63 1.94 3.14
C VAL A 127 -6.20 0.55 3.41
N ASN A 128 -7.51 0.44 3.53
CA ASN A 128 -8.23 -0.82 3.74
C ASN A 128 -8.19 -1.66 2.45
N VAL A 129 -7.06 -2.33 2.23
CA VAL A 129 -6.81 -3.12 1.02
C VAL A 129 -7.78 -4.31 0.90
N GLU A 130 -8.34 -4.76 2.00
CA GLU A 130 -9.39 -5.78 2.03
C GLU A 130 -10.68 -5.29 1.35
N ALA A 131 -11.08 -4.04 1.60
CA ALA A 131 -12.18 -3.39 0.91
C ALA A 131 -11.87 -3.16 -0.57
N ASP A 132 -10.62 -2.80 -0.88
CA ASP A 132 -10.16 -2.60 -2.25
C ASP A 132 -10.16 -3.91 -3.05
N ALA A 133 -9.58 -4.99 -2.52
CA ALA A 133 -9.58 -6.28 -3.18
C ALA A 133 -11.01 -6.78 -3.46
N LEU A 134 -11.93 -6.59 -2.49
CA LEU A 134 -13.33 -7.03 -2.60
C LEU A 134 -14.14 -6.20 -3.59
N ALA A 135 -14.01 -4.88 -3.59
CA ALA A 135 -14.91 -3.97 -4.30
C ALA A 135 -14.20 -2.83 -5.04
N GLY A 136 -12.88 -2.73 -4.97
CA GLY A 136 -12.09 -1.59 -5.47
C GLY A 136 -12.44 -1.17 -6.90
N PRO A 137 -12.50 -2.08 -7.90
CA PRO A 137 -12.86 -1.68 -9.27
C PRO A 137 -14.25 -1.05 -9.40
N LEU A 138 -15.22 -1.49 -8.59
CA LEU A 138 -16.54 -0.87 -8.55
C LEU A 138 -16.49 0.50 -7.87
N LEU A 139 -15.77 0.60 -6.75
CA LEU A 139 -15.62 1.85 -6.00
C LEU A 139 -14.87 2.91 -6.82
N ALA A 140 -13.80 2.53 -7.51
CA ALA A 140 -13.06 3.43 -8.39
C ALA A 140 -13.93 3.96 -9.54
N ARG A 141 -14.74 3.10 -10.17
CA ARG A 141 -15.71 3.53 -11.18
C ARG A 141 -16.75 4.50 -10.61
N ARG A 142 -17.28 4.24 -9.40
CA ARG A 142 -18.20 5.15 -8.72
C ARG A 142 -17.55 6.49 -8.39
N ALA A 143 -16.30 6.48 -8.00
CA ALA A 143 -15.51 7.67 -7.74
C ALA A 143 -15.32 8.50 -9.02
N GLU A 144 -14.99 7.86 -10.15
CA GLU A 144 -14.90 8.50 -11.45
C GLU A 144 -16.24 9.12 -11.89
N GLU A 145 -17.35 8.39 -11.75
CA GLU A 145 -18.70 8.88 -12.02
C GLU A 145 -19.06 10.12 -11.15
N ALA A 146 -18.56 10.16 -9.91
CA ALA A 146 -18.75 11.26 -8.98
C ALA A 146 -17.72 12.41 -9.16
N GLY A 147 -16.74 12.27 -10.06
CA GLY A 147 -15.69 13.27 -10.29
C GLY A 147 -14.69 13.39 -9.16
N ILE A 148 -14.50 12.34 -8.37
CA ILE A 148 -13.50 12.25 -7.31
C ILE A 148 -12.43 11.22 -7.65
N ILE A 149 -11.32 11.24 -6.90
CA ILE A 149 -10.22 10.30 -7.03
C ILE A 149 -10.32 9.23 -5.94
N TYR A 150 -10.34 7.95 -6.35
CA TYR A 150 -10.13 6.79 -5.50
C TYR A 150 -8.69 6.32 -5.70
N SER A 151 -7.92 6.21 -4.62
CA SER A 151 -6.50 5.86 -4.67
C SER A 151 -6.15 4.75 -3.70
N LEU A 152 -5.30 3.82 -4.14
CA LEU A 152 -4.52 2.97 -3.26
C LEU A 152 -3.57 3.81 -2.42
N ALA A 153 -3.16 3.26 -1.28
CA ALA A 153 -2.34 3.94 -0.29
C ALA A 153 -0.83 3.73 -0.57
N TYR A 154 -0.10 4.80 -0.90
CA TYR A 154 1.36 4.74 -1.05
C TYR A 154 2.01 4.46 0.31
N GLY A 155 3.04 3.61 0.31
CA GLY A 155 3.61 3.04 1.54
C GLY A 155 2.94 1.73 1.94
N ASP A 156 1.91 1.27 1.22
CA ASP A 156 1.49 -0.12 1.16
C ASP A 156 1.95 -0.75 -0.17
N GLN A 157 2.22 -2.04 -0.17
CA GLN A 157 2.88 -2.72 -1.28
C GLN A 157 2.10 -2.65 -2.60
N PRO A 158 0.75 -2.75 -2.65
CA PRO A 158 0.02 -2.63 -3.91
C PRO A 158 0.28 -1.32 -4.67
N ALA A 159 0.27 -0.17 -3.99
CA ALA A 159 0.54 1.12 -4.64
C ALA A 159 1.98 1.24 -5.15
N LEU A 160 2.95 0.68 -4.42
CA LEU A 160 4.36 0.67 -4.83
C LEU A 160 4.60 -0.24 -6.04
N ILE A 161 3.87 -1.35 -6.15
CA ILE A 161 3.92 -2.22 -7.32
C ILE A 161 3.27 -1.52 -8.50
N CYS A 162 2.13 -0.84 -8.30
CA CYS A 162 1.50 -0.02 -9.33
C CYS A 162 2.46 1.03 -9.89
N GLU A 163 3.22 1.73 -9.03
CA GLU A 163 4.23 2.71 -9.46
C GLU A 163 5.29 2.08 -10.36
N GLN A 164 5.82 0.90 -10.01
CA GLN A 164 6.83 0.21 -10.80
C GLN A 164 6.28 -0.33 -12.13
N VAL A 165 5.05 -0.85 -12.12
CA VAL A 165 4.37 -1.33 -13.33
C VAL A 165 4.06 -0.17 -14.27
N ASP A 166 3.57 0.94 -13.75
CA ASP A 166 3.28 2.16 -14.53
C ASP A 166 4.58 2.73 -15.12
N TRP A 167 5.64 2.85 -14.31
CA TRP A 167 6.95 3.27 -14.78
C TRP A 167 7.43 2.40 -15.95
N ALA A 168 7.39 1.09 -15.81
CA ALA A 168 7.86 0.17 -16.85
C ALA A 168 7.07 0.34 -18.16
N ARG A 169 5.75 0.44 -18.08
CA ARG A 169 4.87 0.61 -19.23
C ARG A 169 4.99 1.98 -19.86
N ALA A 170 5.13 3.04 -19.07
CA ALA A 170 5.27 4.42 -19.54
C ALA A 170 6.53 4.63 -20.39
N ILE A 171 7.57 3.83 -20.17
CA ILE A 171 8.80 3.84 -20.98
C ILE A 171 8.85 2.72 -22.02
N GLY A 172 7.73 2.00 -22.24
CA GLY A 172 7.56 1.05 -23.33
C GLY A 172 7.96 -0.39 -23.02
N PHE A 173 8.31 -0.74 -21.78
CA PHE A 173 8.61 -2.12 -21.44
C PHE A 173 7.36 -2.98 -21.28
N LYS A 174 7.47 -4.22 -21.70
CA LYS A 174 6.52 -5.28 -21.36
C LYS A 174 6.82 -5.78 -19.97
N VAL A 175 5.85 -5.67 -19.07
CA VAL A 175 5.95 -6.24 -17.72
C VAL A 175 5.73 -7.74 -17.79
N VAL A 176 6.70 -8.48 -17.28
CA VAL A 176 6.69 -9.95 -17.20
C VAL A 176 6.07 -10.42 -15.90
N SER A 177 6.50 -9.84 -14.81
CA SER A 177 5.93 -10.08 -13.48
C SER A 177 6.16 -8.87 -12.58
N ALA A 178 5.30 -8.73 -11.59
CA ALA A 178 5.50 -7.77 -10.50
C ALA A 178 4.93 -8.35 -9.21
N GLY A 179 5.49 -7.94 -8.09
CA GLY A 179 5.06 -8.45 -6.79
C GLY A 179 5.91 -7.97 -5.64
N LYS A 180 5.90 -8.75 -4.59
CA LYS A 180 6.53 -8.40 -3.32
C LYS A 180 7.33 -9.56 -2.73
N GLY A 181 8.13 -9.25 -1.70
CA GLY A 181 8.68 -10.25 -0.80
C GLY A 181 7.86 -10.43 0.46
N THR A 182 7.97 -11.60 1.06
CA THR A 182 7.37 -11.93 2.34
C THR A 182 8.19 -12.98 3.09
N ARG A 183 7.85 -13.23 4.34
CA ARG A 183 8.36 -14.38 5.09
C ARG A 183 7.40 -15.54 4.89
N ASP A 184 7.83 -16.57 4.18
CA ASP A 184 6.98 -17.71 3.87
C ASP A 184 7.70 -19.05 4.07
N LEU A 185 6.97 -19.98 4.68
CA LEU A 185 7.25 -21.42 4.74
C LEU A 185 5.93 -22.16 4.80
N PRO A 186 5.78 -23.34 4.20
CA PRO A 186 4.52 -24.11 4.24
C PRO A 186 3.97 -24.35 5.65
N LYS A 187 4.85 -24.53 6.65
CA LYS A 187 4.44 -24.70 8.06
C LYS A 187 3.87 -23.42 8.68
N ILE A 188 4.29 -22.25 8.18
CA ILE A 188 3.87 -20.95 8.71
C ILE A 188 2.44 -20.63 8.27
N HIS A 189 1.99 -21.13 7.12
CA HIS A 189 0.60 -21.00 6.66
C HIS A 189 -0.42 -21.60 7.62
N GLN A 190 -0.01 -22.49 8.52
CA GLN A 190 -0.86 -23.08 9.55
C GLN A 190 -0.89 -22.26 10.86
N SER A 191 -0.28 -21.07 10.86
CA SER A 191 -0.29 -20.20 12.05
C SER A 191 -1.70 -19.73 12.37
N THR A 192 -1.96 -19.60 13.67
CA THR A 192 -3.22 -19.08 14.22
C THR A 192 -2.90 -17.88 15.11
N PRO A 193 -3.89 -17.06 15.49
CA PRO A 193 -3.65 -15.96 16.43
C PRO A 193 -3.03 -16.36 17.76
N ASP A 194 -3.19 -17.63 18.19
CA ASP A 194 -2.67 -18.12 19.45
C ASP A 194 -1.17 -18.47 19.38
N ASN A 195 -0.64 -18.81 18.21
CA ASN A 195 0.76 -19.25 18.01
C ASN A 195 1.55 -18.41 17.01
N VAL A 196 0.98 -17.34 16.50
CA VAL A 196 1.61 -16.53 15.44
C VAL A 196 2.99 -16.01 15.81
N PHE A 197 3.19 -15.59 17.07
CA PHE A 197 4.48 -15.02 17.51
C PHE A 197 5.58 -16.05 17.73
N ASP A 198 5.26 -17.34 17.67
CA ASP A 198 6.26 -18.42 17.62
C ASP A 198 6.91 -18.55 16.23
N ASN A 199 6.21 -18.04 15.18
CA ASN A 199 6.62 -18.11 13.79
C ASN A 199 6.91 -16.75 13.15
N TYR A 200 6.63 -15.65 13.88
CA TYR A 200 6.79 -14.30 13.37
C TYR A 200 8.25 -13.83 13.41
N PHE A 201 8.57 -12.76 12.70
CA PHE A 201 9.93 -12.19 12.63
C PHE A 201 10.30 -11.32 13.84
N VAL A 202 9.37 -11.09 14.76
CA VAL A 202 9.60 -10.43 16.05
C VAL A 202 9.12 -11.33 17.17
N ASP A 203 9.80 -11.28 18.32
CA ASP A 203 9.40 -12.06 19.49
C ASP A 203 8.12 -11.49 20.15
N ALA A 204 7.50 -12.30 21.00
CA ALA A 204 6.24 -11.96 21.66
C ALA A 204 6.34 -10.69 22.52
N GLU A 205 7.49 -10.39 23.13
CA GLU A 205 7.69 -9.18 23.93
C GLU A 205 7.75 -7.93 23.07
N VAL A 206 8.41 -7.99 21.90
CA VAL A 206 8.42 -6.90 20.91
C VAL A 206 7.01 -6.68 20.36
N ALA A 207 6.31 -7.75 20.03
CA ALA A 207 4.93 -7.70 19.56
C ALA A 207 3.99 -7.05 20.57
N LYS A 208 4.11 -7.43 21.85
CA LYS A 208 3.35 -6.85 22.96
C LYS A 208 3.64 -5.36 23.15
N ARG A 209 4.92 -4.96 23.17
CA ARG A 209 5.31 -3.53 23.24
C ARG A 209 4.78 -2.72 22.06
N GLY A 210 4.77 -3.33 20.86
CA GLY A 210 4.24 -2.75 19.64
C GLY A 210 2.71 -2.72 19.58
N ASN A 211 2.02 -3.26 20.58
CA ASN A 211 0.56 -3.44 20.59
C ASN A 211 0.06 -4.12 19.30
N MET A 212 0.77 -5.15 18.86
CA MET A 212 0.43 -5.88 17.62
C MET A 212 -0.80 -6.75 17.83
N ASN A 213 -1.70 -6.72 16.87
CA ASN A 213 -2.90 -7.54 16.88
C ASN A 213 -2.56 -8.96 16.38
N PRO A 214 -2.71 -10.04 17.18
CA PRO A 214 -2.36 -11.40 16.75
C PRO A 214 -3.11 -11.83 15.48
N LYS A 215 -4.39 -11.51 15.34
CA LYS A 215 -5.20 -11.84 14.16
C LYS A 215 -4.64 -11.17 12.90
N MET A 216 -4.26 -9.89 13.00
CA MET A 216 -3.63 -9.18 11.89
C MET A 216 -2.23 -9.74 11.60
N SER A 217 -1.45 -10.04 12.63
CA SER A 217 -0.11 -10.62 12.48
C SER A 217 -0.16 -12.01 11.82
N THR A 218 -1.19 -12.82 12.11
CA THR A 218 -1.41 -14.11 11.44
C THR A 218 -1.59 -13.90 9.94
N SER A 219 -2.42 -12.95 9.52
CA SER A 219 -2.67 -12.70 8.10
C SER A 219 -1.44 -12.29 7.29
N PHE A 220 -0.38 -11.80 7.94
CA PHE A 220 0.87 -11.46 7.28
C PHE A 220 1.73 -12.65 6.93
N ILE A 221 1.53 -13.80 7.58
CA ILE A 221 2.40 -14.97 7.41
C ILE A 221 1.65 -16.23 6.98
N ASP A 222 0.32 -16.27 7.01
CA ASP A 222 -0.49 -17.41 6.60
C ASP A 222 -0.92 -17.35 5.10
N GLY A 223 -0.37 -16.40 4.35
CA GLY A 223 -0.72 -16.18 2.95
C GLY A 223 -1.90 -15.22 2.71
N THR A 224 -2.78 -15.01 3.70
CA THR A 224 -4.00 -14.19 3.55
C THR A 224 -3.69 -12.78 3.03
N LYS A 225 -2.75 -12.08 3.66
CA LYS A 225 -2.40 -10.71 3.26
C LYS A 225 -1.76 -10.68 1.87
N SER A 226 -0.93 -11.67 1.54
CA SER A 226 -0.34 -11.81 0.20
C SER A 226 -1.42 -12.01 -0.86
N ALA A 227 -2.42 -12.86 -0.61
CA ALA A 227 -3.56 -13.07 -1.49
C ALA A 227 -4.33 -11.77 -1.76
N ILE A 228 -4.68 -11.03 -0.71
CA ILE A 228 -5.44 -9.78 -0.76
C ILE A 228 -4.66 -8.70 -1.54
N GLU A 229 -3.39 -8.50 -1.21
CA GLU A 229 -2.55 -7.48 -1.84
C GLU A 229 -2.29 -7.78 -3.32
N MET A 230 -2.05 -9.06 -3.67
CA MET A 230 -1.88 -9.41 -5.09
C MET A 230 -3.18 -9.33 -5.88
N THR A 231 -4.33 -9.55 -5.24
CA THR A 231 -5.64 -9.25 -5.85
C THR A 231 -5.76 -7.76 -6.18
N ALA A 232 -5.45 -6.87 -5.24
CA ALA A 232 -5.45 -5.43 -5.47
C ALA A 232 -4.48 -5.03 -6.60
N VAL A 233 -3.28 -5.62 -6.64
CA VAL A 233 -2.31 -5.43 -7.74
C VAL A 233 -2.88 -5.87 -9.08
N CYS A 234 -3.46 -7.07 -9.19
CA CYS A 234 -4.07 -7.56 -10.42
C CYS A 234 -5.19 -6.62 -10.89
N ASN A 235 -6.06 -6.21 -9.98
CA ASN A 235 -7.19 -5.33 -10.28
C ASN A 235 -6.74 -3.93 -10.71
N ALA A 236 -5.62 -3.42 -10.19
CA ALA A 236 -5.09 -2.11 -10.53
C ALA A 236 -4.21 -2.11 -11.79
N THR A 237 -3.43 -3.15 -12.01
CA THR A 237 -2.43 -3.20 -13.08
C THR A 237 -2.86 -3.99 -14.32
N GLY A 238 -3.89 -4.83 -14.19
CA GLY A 238 -4.30 -5.77 -15.24
C GLY A 238 -3.37 -6.99 -15.38
N LEU A 239 -2.40 -7.17 -14.47
CA LEU A 239 -1.71 -8.44 -14.32
C LEU A 239 -2.70 -9.52 -13.89
N THR A 240 -2.40 -10.79 -14.18
CA THR A 240 -3.29 -11.91 -13.85
C THR A 240 -2.58 -12.87 -12.91
N PRO A 241 -3.30 -13.52 -11.99
CA PRO A 241 -2.69 -14.53 -11.12
C PRO A 241 -2.26 -15.76 -11.94
N GLN A 242 -1.30 -16.52 -11.41
CA GLN A 242 -0.94 -17.83 -11.97
C GLN A 242 -2.06 -18.85 -11.76
N ALA A 243 -2.10 -19.90 -12.58
CA ALA A 243 -3.17 -20.91 -12.57
C ALA A 243 -3.34 -21.60 -11.20
N ASN A 244 -2.23 -21.84 -10.51
CA ASN A 244 -2.20 -22.48 -9.18
C ASN A 244 -2.03 -21.47 -8.04
N GLY A 245 -2.16 -20.16 -8.31
CA GLY A 245 -1.96 -19.10 -7.33
C GLY A 245 -0.48 -18.80 -7.06
N LEU A 246 -0.20 -18.25 -5.88
CA LEU A 246 1.14 -17.86 -5.45
C LEU A 246 1.96 -19.07 -5.01
N SER A 247 3.20 -19.16 -5.46
CA SER A 247 4.09 -20.27 -5.15
C SER A 247 5.16 -19.96 -4.10
N PHE A 248 5.34 -18.68 -3.79
CA PHE A 248 6.32 -18.19 -2.81
C PHE A 248 7.73 -18.75 -3.01
N PRO A 249 8.32 -18.66 -4.22
CA PRO A 249 9.66 -19.19 -4.42
C PRO A 249 10.67 -18.42 -3.55
N PRO A 250 11.68 -19.10 -2.97
CA PRO A 250 12.80 -18.43 -2.33
C PRO A 250 13.69 -17.79 -3.40
N VAL A 251 13.76 -16.45 -3.41
CA VAL A 251 14.46 -15.70 -4.47
C VAL A 251 15.23 -14.55 -3.86
N SER A 252 16.52 -14.45 -4.19
CA SER A 252 17.36 -13.30 -3.93
C SER A 252 16.97 -12.10 -4.82
N CYS A 253 17.23 -10.87 -4.37
CA CYS A 253 17.10 -9.69 -5.20
C CYS A 253 17.88 -9.80 -6.52
N TYR A 254 19.00 -10.52 -6.52
CA TYR A 254 19.85 -10.69 -7.70
C TYR A 254 19.38 -11.78 -8.68
N GLU A 255 18.40 -12.61 -8.27
CA GLU A 255 17.85 -13.72 -9.06
C GLU A 255 16.47 -13.39 -9.66
N LEU A 256 15.92 -12.21 -9.39
CA LEU A 256 14.56 -11.84 -9.81
C LEU A 256 14.33 -12.06 -11.31
N ALA A 257 15.25 -11.61 -12.17
CA ALA A 257 15.13 -11.73 -13.61
C ALA A 257 15.32 -13.18 -14.11
N ASP A 258 16.09 -13.99 -13.40
CA ASP A 258 16.31 -15.41 -13.75
C ASP A 258 15.12 -16.29 -13.39
N VAL A 259 14.52 -16.05 -12.21
CA VAL A 259 13.48 -16.91 -11.64
C VAL A 259 12.09 -16.46 -12.06
N LEU A 260 11.80 -15.14 -12.04
CA LEU A 260 10.47 -14.59 -12.19
C LEU A 260 10.11 -14.24 -13.64
N LYS A 261 10.41 -15.18 -14.54
CA LYS A 261 10.04 -15.19 -15.96
C LYS A 261 9.30 -16.49 -16.29
N PRO A 262 8.65 -16.60 -17.46
CA PRO A 262 7.91 -17.81 -17.83
C PRO A 262 8.77 -19.07 -17.83
N SER A 263 8.19 -20.19 -17.44
CA SER A 263 8.85 -21.50 -17.45
C SER A 263 9.34 -21.91 -18.84
N SER A 264 8.66 -21.48 -19.90
CA SER A 264 9.10 -21.65 -21.30
C SER A 264 10.41 -20.90 -21.60
N ALA A 265 10.78 -19.90 -20.79
CA ALA A 265 12.04 -19.17 -20.86
C ALA A 265 13.03 -19.59 -19.74
N GLY A 266 12.76 -20.69 -19.05
CA GLY A 266 13.60 -21.24 -18.00
C GLY A 266 13.38 -20.63 -16.61
N GLY A 267 12.29 -19.89 -16.41
CA GLY A 267 11.87 -19.37 -15.09
C GLY A 267 10.87 -20.27 -14.38
N SER A 268 10.14 -19.69 -13.41
CA SER A 268 9.17 -20.42 -12.57
C SER A 268 7.71 -20.10 -12.87
N LEU A 269 7.42 -19.06 -13.66
CA LEU A 269 6.07 -18.55 -13.85
C LEU A 269 5.32 -19.29 -14.99
N ASP A 270 4.00 -19.39 -14.84
CA ASP A 270 3.13 -20.01 -15.87
C ASP A 270 3.12 -19.17 -17.17
N HIS A 271 3.09 -17.84 -17.03
CA HIS A 271 3.01 -16.90 -18.15
C HIS A 271 3.61 -15.53 -17.80
N ALA A 272 3.85 -14.70 -18.83
CA ALA A 272 4.21 -13.29 -18.63
C ALA A 272 2.96 -12.44 -18.39
N GLY A 273 3.10 -11.33 -17.67
CA GLY A 273 1.98 -10.47 -17.27
C GLY A 273 1.27 -11.01 -16.01
N THR A 274 2.02 -11.61 -15.10
CA THR A 274 1.51 -12.22 -13.87
C THR A 274 2.05 -11.55 -12.63
N THR A 275 1.53 -11.94 -11.48
CA THR A 275 2.03 -11.55 -10.15
C THR A 275 2.56 -12.75 -9.38
N GLU A 276 3.57 -12.53 -8.55
CA GLU A 276 4.12 -13.54 -7.66
C GLU A 276 4.64 -12.90 -6.36
N VAL A 277 4.58 -13.64 -5.26
CA VAL A 277 5.18 -13.25 -3.98
C VAL A 277 6.37 -14.15 -3.70
N ILE A 278 7.53 -13.56 -3.41
CA ILE A 278 8.76 -14.31 -3.15
C ILE A 278 9.03 -14.49 -1.66
N SER A 279 9.53 -15.64 -1.28
CA SER A 279 9.92 -15.93 0.10
C SER A 279 11.31 -15.39 0.44
N CYS A 280 11.45 -14.81 1.64
CA CYS A 280 12.76 -14.49 2.22
C CYS A 280 13.43 -15.69 2.91
N LEU A 281 12.78 -16.85 2.90
CA LEU A 281 13.29 -18.09 3.50
C LEU A 281 13.42 -19.19 2.46
N HIS A 282 14.52 -19.94 2.51
CA HIS A 282 14.63 -21.24 1.86
C HIS A 282 13.68 -22.24 2.50
N ARG A 283 13.35 -23.32 1.79
CA ARG A 283 12.40 -24.35 2.27
C ARG A 283 12.85 -25.08 3.54
N ASP A 284 14.15 -25.06 3.87
CA ASP A 284 14.71 -25.55 5.13
C ASP A 284 14.62 -24.55 6.30
N GLY A 285 14.13 -23.33 6.03
CA GLY A 285 13.96 -22.27 7.00
C GLY A 285 15.15 -21.34 7.18
N THR A 286 16.21 -21.52 6.42
CA THR A 286 17.36 -20.59 6.38
C THR A 286 17.01 -19.34 5.59
N ASP A 287 17.64 -18.20 5.92
CA ASP A 287 17.39 -16.94 5.21
C ASP A 287 17.97 -16.99 3.79
N VAL A 288 17.21 -16.47 2.83
CA VAL A 288 17.69 -16.16 1.48
C VAL A 288 18.63 -14.96 1.58
N GLU A 289 19.85 -15.10 1.04
CA GLU A 289 20.79 -13.99 1.01
C GLU A 289 20.26 -12.85 0.11
N HIS A 290 20.35 -11.61 0.56
CA HIS A 290 19.80 -10.44 -0.14
C HIS A 290 18.30 -10.58 -0.48
N HIS A 291 17.53 -11.06 0.45
CA HIS A 291 16.08 -11.24 0.30
C HIS A 291 15.30 -9.90 0.23
N LEU A 292 14.08 -9.99 -0.26
CA LEU A 292 13.19 -8.83 -0.47
C LEU A 292 12.00 -8.78 0.51
N GLN A 293 12.17 -9.24 1.75
CA GLN A 293 11.06 -9.41 2.71
C GLN A 293 10.11 -8.20 2.81
N MET A 294 10.65 -6.98 2.81
CA MET A 294 9.88 -5.73 2.96
C MET A 294 9.81 -4.91 1.66
N GLY A 295 10.15 -5.51 0.53
CA GLY A 295 10.25 -4.80 -0.73
C GLY A 295 9.25 -5.26 -1.78
N VAL A 296 9.31 -4.59 -2.92
CA VAL A 296 8.53 -4.85 -4.12
C VAL A 296 9.42 -4.89 -5.35
N TYR A 297 9.00 -5.57 -6.41
CA TYR A 297 9.77 -5.73 -7.63
C TYR A 297 8.90 -5.66 -8.89
N VAL A 298 9.56 -5.40 -10.00
CA VAL A 298 9.03 -5.59 -11.36
C VAL A 298 10.09 -6.25 -12.23
N VAL A 299 9.69 -7.22 -13.05
CA VAL A 299 10.51 -7.83 -14.11
C VAL A 299 9.97 -7.40 -15.46
N VAL A 300 10.87 -6.96 -16.33
CA VAL A 300 10.56 -6.47 -17.68
C VAL A 300 11.29 -7.28 -18.73
N GLU A 301 10.75 -7.27 -19.97
CA GLU A 301 11.29 -7.97 -21.13
C GLU A 301 11.84 -6.96 -22.15
N ALA A 302 13.06 -7.19 -22.64
CA ALA A 302 13.62 -6.48 -23.77
C ALA A 302 12.89 -6.90 -25.06
N ASP A 303 12.45 -5.93 -25.85
CA ASP A 303 11.73 -6.16 -27.11
C ASP A 303 12.66 -6.60 -28.26
N ASN A 304 13.95 -6.23 -28.18
CA ASN A 304 14.93 -6.48 -29.23
C ASN A 304 16.36 -6.59 -28.65
N ASP A 305 17.29 -7.04 -29.52
CA ASP A 305 18.69 -7.26 -29.15
C ASP A 305 19.42 -6.00 -28.69
N TYR A 306 19.05 -4.82 -29.22
CA TYR A 306 19.67 -3.56 -28.81
C TYR A 306 19.38 -3.26 -27.32
N VAL A 307 18.14 -3.45 -26.90
CA VAL A 307 17.75 -3.26 -25.49
C VAL A 307 18.39 -4.30 -24.59
N SER A 308 18.50 -5.57 -25.05
CA SER A 308 19.22 -6.61 -24.34
C SER A 308 20.69 -6.24 -24.13
N HIS A 309 21.38 -5.75 -25.17
CA HIS A 309 22.75 -5.26 -25.04
C HIS A 309 22.88 -4.09 -24.07
N CYS A 310 21.89 -3.18 -24.02
CA CYS A 310 21.89 -2.12 -23.00
C CYS A 310 21.85 -2.69 -21.58
N PHE A 311 21.11 -3.76 -21.32
CA PHE A 311 21.08 -4.40 -19.99
C PHE A 311 22.47 -4.95 -19.61
N GLU A 312 23.19 -5.54 -20.56
CA GLU A 312 24.56 -6.03 -20.37
C GLU A 312 25.58 -4.90 -20.20
N GLU A 313 25.58 -3.92 -21.13
CA GLU A 313 26.56 -2.82 -21.17
C GLU A 313 26.52 -1.97 -19.88
N TYR A 314 25.34 -1.73 -19.35
CA TYR A 314 25.15 -0.96 -18.10
C TYR A 314 25.17 -1.84 -16.85
N ASN A 315 25.44 -3.16 -16.99
CA ASN A 315 25.49 -4.11 -15.89
C ASN A 315 24.22 -4.04 -15.01
N LEU A 316 23.06 -3.98 -15.65
CA LEU A 316 21.78 -3.99 -14.95
C LEU A 316 21.50 -5.38 -14.38
N LEU A 317 20.54 -5.48 -13.50
CA LEU A 317 20.09 -6.77 -12.99
C LEU A 317 19.31 -7.49 -14.08
N HIS A 318 19.94 -8.45 -14.77
CA HIS A 318 19.36 -9.19 -15.88
C HIS A 318 19.57 -10.70 -15.75
N ASP A 319 18.76 -11.48 -16.49
CA ASP A 319 18.92 -12.91 -16.60
C ASP A 319 20.13 -13.28 -17.50
N LYS A 320 20.51 -14.55 -17.54
CA LYS A 320 21.65 -15.02 -18.33
C LYS A 320 21.55 -14.73 -19.84
N SER A 321 20.34 -14.52 -20.35
CA SER A 321 20.12 -14.19 -21.77
C SER A 321 20.09 -12.69 -22.05
N ALA A 322 20.17 -11.87 -21.00
CA ALA A 322 19.93 -10.42 -21.03
C ALA A 322 18.58 -10.01 -21.64
N LYS A 323 17.67 -10.96 -21.81
CA LYS A 323 16.32 -10.67 -22.32
C LYS A 323 15.38 -10.12 -21.24
N TYR A 324 15.60 -10.48 -19.99
CA TYR A 324 14.79 -10.06 -18.85
C TYR A 324 15.64 -9.26 -17.88
N SER A 325 15.08 -8.16 -17.40
CA SER A 325 15.72 -7.32 -16.37
C SER A 325 14.75 -7.05 -15.23
N ALA A 326 15.28 -6.79 -14.03
CA ALA A 326 14.47 -6.54 -12.85
C ALA A 326 14.84 -5.20 -12.19
N MET A 327 13.84 -4.52 -11.67
CA MET A 327 13.98 -3.45 -10.70
C MET A 327 13.27 -3.81 -9.41
N TYR A 328 13.79 -3.33 -8.28
CA TYR A 328 13.14 -3.54 -6.99
C TYR A 328 13.34 -2.34 -6.07
N LYS A 329 12.38 -2.14 -5.18
CA LYS A 329 12.49 -1.25 -4.03
C LYS A 329 12.72 -2.14 -2.82
N PRO A 330 13.86 -2.05 -2.13
CA PRO A 330 14.25 -3.05 -1.12
C PRO A 330 13.38 -3.03 0.12
N THR A 331 12.73 -1.91 0.40
CA THR A 331 11.88 -1.74 1.59
C THR A 331 10.82 -0.68 1.34
N HIS A 332 9.77 -0.71 2.13
CA HIS A 332 8.77 0.34 2.23
C HIS A 332 8.58 0.76 3.68
N LEU A 333 8.12 1.98 3.89
CA LEU A 333 7.88 2.54 5.23
C LEU A 333 6.37 2.55 5.50
N ILE A 334 5.85 1.42 5.97
CA ILE A 334 4.40 1.17 6.16
C ILE A 334 3.74 2.35 6.88
N GLY A 335 2.72 2.95 6.25
CA GLY A 335 1.98 4.10 6.79
C GLY A 335 2.76 5.42 6.81
N LEU A 336 4.08 5.39 6.98
CA LEU A 336 4.90 6.61 7.08
C LEU A 336 4.98 7.37 5.74
N GLU A 337 4.84 6.68 4.61
CA GLU A 337 4.88 7.24 3.25
C GLU A 337 3.51 7.71 2.73
N LEU A 338 2.42 7.52 3.47
CA LEU A 338 1.05 7.77 3.01
C LEU A 338 0.80 9.21 2.53
N GLY A 339 1.56 10.17 3.07
CA GLY A 339 1.53 11.57 2.62
C GLY A 339 1.77 11.75 1.13
N ILE A 340 2.42 10.79 0.45
CA ILE A 340 2.62 10.78 -1.01
C ILE A 340 1.29 10.67 -1.74
N SER A 341 0.38 9.75 -1.35
CA SER A 341 -0.96 9.64 -1.94
C SER A 341 -1.76 10.93 -1.74
N VAL A 342 -1.76 11.45 -0.52
CA VAL A 342 -2.44 12.71 -0.19
C VAL A 342 -1.93 13.85 -1.06
N ALA A 343 -0.62 14.01 -1.17
CA ALA A 343 0.00 15.06 -1.98
C ALA A 343 -0.23 14.86 -3.49
N SER A 344 -0.18 13.62 -3.98
CA SER A 344 -0.43 13.31 -5.40
C SER A 344 -1.84 13.71 -5.80
N ILE A 345 -2.85 13.30 -5.04
CA ILE A 345 -4.25 13.65 -5.29
C ILE A 345 -4.45 15.17 -5.23
N ALA A 346 -4.03 15.82 -4.14
CA ALA A 346 -4.31 17.24 -3.93
C ALA A 346 -3.56 18.19 -4.86
N LEU A 347 -2.37 17.80 -5.36
CA LEU A 347 -1.47 18.70 -6.08
C LEU A 347 -1.30 18.35 -7.55
N ARG A 348 -1.69 17.15 -7.96
CA ARG A 348 -1.58 16.64 -9.32
C ARG A 348 -2.90 16.17 -9.89
N GLY A 349 -3.89 15.85 -9.04
CA GLY A 349 -5.11 15.18 -9.48
C GLY A 349 -4.88 13.73 -9.89
N GLU A 350 -3.90 13.05 -9.30
CA GLU A 350 -3.48 11.69 -9.67
C GLU A 350 -3.51 10.75 -8.47
N ALA A 351 -4.08 9.56 -8.66
CA ALA A 351 -3.97 8.46 -7.70
C ALA A 351 -2.56 7.87 -7.68
N THR A 352 -2.19 7.19 -6.61
CA THR A 352 -0.95 6.38 -6.51
C THR A 352 -1.19 4.90 -6.83
N GLY A 353 -2.29 4.60 -7.44
CA GLY A 353 -2.78 3.31 -7.91
C GLY A 353 -4.30 3.33 -7.89
N THR A 354 -4.93 2.85 -8.96
CA THR A 354 -6.39 2.81 -9.08
C THR A 354 -6.82 1.48 -9.66
N PRO A 355 -7.72 0.72 -8.98
CA PRO A 355 -8.29 -0.48 -9.54
C PRO A 355 -9.11 -0.14 -10.80
N ASN A 356 -8.80 -0.77 -11.93
CA ASN A 356 -9.41 -0.47 -13.22
C ASN A 356 -10.27 -1.61 -13.78
N GLY A 357 -10.33 -2.74 -13.11
CA GLY A 357 -11.16 -3.89 -13.47
C GLY A 357 -10.92 -5.09 -12.57
N PHE A 358 -11.93 -5.94 -12.44
CA PHE A 358 -11.79 -7.21 -11.74
C PHE A 358 -10.96 -8.17 -12.59
N ARG A 359 -9.77 -8.56 -12.12
CA ARG A 359 -8.87 -9.55 -12.71
C ARG A 359 -8.77 -10.80 -11.84
N SER A 360 -9.04 -10.63 -10.55
CA SER A 360 -9.07 -11.69 -9.56
C SER A 360 -10.02 -11.30 -8.45
N ASP A 361 -10.77 -12.25 -7.90
CA ASP A 361 -11.54 -12.05 -6.66
C ASP A 361 -10.64 -12.26 -5.45
N VAL A 362 -9.85 -13.35 -5.49
CA VAL A 362 -8.80 -13.69 -4.53
C VAL A 362 -7.71 -14.45 -5.28
N VAL A 363 -6.45 -14.08 -5.06
CA VAL A 363 -5.32 -14.87 -5.55
C VAL A 363 -5.10 -16.03 -4.58
N ALA A 364 -5.05 -17.26 -5.08
CA ALA A 364 -4.79 -18.44 -4.25
C ALA A 364 -3.37 -18.41 -3.66
N THR A 365 -3.22 -18.96 -2.47
CA THR A 365 -1.96 -19.09 -1.74
C THR A 365 -1.73 -20.50 -1.26
#